data_0af1e532c9bdcccc31c177d601cff069
#
_entry.id   0af1e532c9bdcccc31c177d601cff069
#
_cell.length_a   1.000
_cell.length_b   1.000
_cell.length_c   1.000
_cell.angle_alpha   90.00
_cell.angle_beta   90.00
_cell.angle_gamma   90.00
#
_symmetry.space_group_name_H-M   'P 1'
#
loop_
_entity.id
_entity.type
_entity.pdbx_description
1 polymer ?
#
loop_
_entity_poly.entity_id
_entity_poly.type
_entity_poly.pdbx_seq_one_letter_code
_entity_poly.pdbx_strand_id
1 'polypeptide(L)'
;LGRKTIEMMRTDQLTEAQRADFGWTERGYGYGLGMRTHLRPWTINGSAGEFGWDGMMGTWMAVDPAEEMYVVYMQNMMPYNNCGMRLMPILYAALD
;
A
#
# COMPACT_ATOMS: atom_id res chain seq x y z
N LEU A 1 -18.21 -8.21 0.26
CA LEU A 1 -17.39 -9.11 -0.58
C LEU A 1 -16.94 -10.31 0.23
N GLY A 2 -16.88 -11.47 -0.43
CA GLY A 2 -16.35 -12.68 0.20
C GLY A 2 -14.82 -12.61 0.36
N ARG A 3 -14.29 -13.36 1.33
CA ARG A 3 -12.85 -13.42 1.63
C ARG A 3 -12.00 -13.72 0.39
N LYS A 4 -12.40 -14.69 -0.42
CA LYS A 4 -11.70 -15.06 -1.66
C LYS A 4 -11.63 -13.93 -2.69
N THR A 5 -12.70 -13.14 -2.79
CA THR A 5 -12.71 -11.97 -3.68
C THR A 5 -11.72 -10.91 -3.22
N ILE A 6 -11.67 -10.65 -1.91
CA ILE A 6 -10.71 -9.69 -1.34
C ILE A 6 -9.28 -10.19 -1.54
N GLU A 7 -9.01 -11.48 -1.33
CA GLU A 7 -7.70 -12.08 -1.58
C GLU A 7 -7.27 -11.89 -3.04
N MET A 8 -8.18 -12.13 -4.00
CA MET A 8 -7.90 -11.90 -5.41
C MET A 8 -7.63 -10.43 -5.72
N MET A 9 -8.40 -9.51 -5.14
CA MET A 9 -8.24 -8.07 -5.36
C MET A 9 -6.90 -7.55 -4.87
N ARG A 10 -6.40 -8.06 -3.75
CA ARG A 10 -5.14 -7.64 -3.14
C ARG A 10 -3.90 -8.43 -3.59
N THR A 11 -4.09 -9.43 -4.45
CA THR A 11 -2.97 -10.18 -5.04
C THR A 11 -2.41 -9.40 -6.23
N ASP A 12 -1.09 -9.36 -6.35
CA ASP A 12 -0.42 -8.74 -7.49
C ASP A 12 -0.82 -9.42 -8.81
N GLN A 13 -1.36 -8.64 -9.72
CA GLN A 13 -1.84 -9.08 -11.04
C GLN A 13 -0.90 -8.66 -12.18
N LEU A 14 0.18 -7.95 -11.88
CA LEU A 14 1.09 -7.46 -12.90
C LEU A 14 1.92 -8.59 -13.52
N THR A 15 2.02 -8.58 -14.84
CA THR A 15 3.04 -9.34 -15.55
C THR A 15 4.42 -8.74 -15.29
N GLU A 16 5.49 -9.48 -15.60
CA GLU A 16 6.86 -8.99 -15.47
C GLU A 16 7.09 -7.69 -16.26
N ALA A 17 6.59 -7.62 -17.50
CA ALA A 17 6.68 -6.43 -18.34
C ALA A 17 5.93 -5.23 -17.72
N GLN A 18 4.70 -5.44 -17.24
CA GLN A 18 3.93 -4.39 -16.58
C GLN A 18 4.58 -3.93 -15.28
N ARG A 19 5.20 -4.84 -14.55
CA ARG A 19 5.90 -4.52 -13.31
C ARG A 19 7.13 -3.63 -13.57
N ALA A 20 7.82 -3.83 -14.68
CA ALA A 20 8.94 -2.97 -15.06
C ALA A 20 8.52 -1.51 -15.29
N ASP A 21 7.30 -1.29 -15.79
CA ASP A 21 6.74 0.05 -16.04
C ASP A 21 5.99 0.64 -14.82
N PHE A 22 5.70 -0.19 -13.82
CA PHE A 22 4.97 0.25 -12.64
C PHE A 22 5.91 0.96 -11.65
N GLY A 23 5.81 2.28 -11.54
CA GLY A 23 6.73 3.12 -10.79
C GLY A 23 6.83 2.87 -9.28
N TRP A 24 6.02 1.97 -8.72
CA TRP A 24 6.05 1.58 -7.31
C TRP A 24 6.77 0.26 -7.07
N THR A 25 7.16 -0.44 -8.12
CA THR A 25 7.84 -1.74 -8.02
C THR A 25 9.16 -1.62 -7.24
N GLU A 26 9.93 -0.58 -7.46
CA GLU A 26 11.19 -0.32 -6.73
C GLU A 26 10.98 -0.12 -5.24
N ARG A 27 9.77 0.30 -4.85
CA ARG A 27 9.37 0.47 -3.45
C ARG A 27 8.78 -0.81 -2.83
N GLY A 28 8.83 -1.94 -3.54
CA GLY A 28 8.34 -3.22 -3.08
C GLY A 28 6.84 -3.45 -3.29
N TYR A 29 6.19 -2.63 -4.12
CA TYR A 29 4.76 -2.78 -4.40
C TYR A 29 4.49 -3.45 -5.74
N GLY A 30 3.45 -4.28 -5.79
CA GLY A 30 2.73 -4.69 -6.97
C GLY A 30 1.36 -4.01 -7.02
N TYR A 31 0.51 -4.46 -7.94
CA TYR A 31 -0.82 -3.90 -8.12
C TYR A 31 -1.85 -5.01 -8.32
N GLY A 32 -2.88 -4.99 -7.51
CA GLY A 32 -4.02 -5.90 -7.61
C GLY A 32 -5.15 -5.31 -8.46
N LEU A 33 -6.37 -5.57 -8.07
CA LEU A 33 -7.54 -5.03 -8.74
C LEU A 33 -7.98 -3.73 -8.06
N GLY A 34 -7.37 -2.61 -8.45
CA GLY A 34 -7.69 -1.28 -7.96
C GLY A 34 -6.91 -0.83 -6.72
N MET A 35 -5.88 -1.56 -6.32
CA MET A 35 -5.06 -1.21 -5.15
C MET A 35 -3.62 -1.69 -5.33
N ARG A 36 -2.67 -0.95 -4.75
CA ARG A 36 -1.31 -1.45 -4.61
C ARG A 36 -1.28 -2.58 -3.57
N THR A 37 -0.32 -3.46 -3.70
CA THR A 37 -0.06 -4.54 -2.74
C THR A 37 1.41 -4.57 -2.38
N HIS A 38 1.74 -4.60 -1.10
CA HIS A 38 3.12 -4.65 -0.63
C HIS A 38 3.63 -6.08 -0.74
N LEU A 39 4.66 -6.28 -1.55
CA LEU A 39 5.22 -7.60 -1.83
C LEU A 39 6.39 -7.94 -0.90
N ARG A 40 7.09 -6.93 -0.39
CA ARG A 40 8.32 -7.09 0.40
C ARG A 40 8.44 -6.01 1.47
N PRO A 41 8.70 -6.35 2.74
CA PRO A 41 8.69 -5.43 3.87
C PRO A 41 10.01 -4.66 4.06
N TRP A 42 10.63 -4.15 3.03
CA TRP A 42 11.99 -3.60 3.14
C TRP A 42 12.12 -2.08 3.02
N THR A 43 11.17 -1.39 2.42
CA THR A 43 11.24 0.06 2.22
C THR A 43 10.50 0.85 3.28
N ILE A 44 9.48 0.23 3.85
CA ILE A 44 8.76 0.65 5.04
C ILE A 44 8.63 -0.61 5.89
N ASN A 45 8.65 -0.54 7.18
CA ASN A 45 8.52 -1.71 8.07
C ASN A 45 7.15 -2.40 7.99
N GLY A 46 6.43 -2.27 6.89
CA GLY A 46 5.14 -2.88 6.65
C GLY A 46 5.22 -4.36 6.35
N SER A 47 4.11 -5.04 6.50
CA SER A 47 4.01 -6.47 6.22
C SER A 47 3.82 -6.75 4.73
N ALA A 48 4.35 -7.86 4.26
CA ALA A 48 3.95 -8.38 2.95
C ALA A 48 2.44 -8.67 2.96
N GLY A 49 1.74 -8.20 1.93
CA GLY A 49 0.29 -8.31 1.85
C GLY A 49 -0.47 -7.09 2.39
N GLU A 50 0.20 -6.07 2.92
CA GLU A 50 -0.41 -4.75 3.10
C GLU A 50 -0.91 -4.24 1.76
N PHE A 51 -2.09 -3.66 1.72
CA PHE A 51 -2.69 -3.15 0.49
C PHE A 51 -3.44 -1.85 0.74
N GLY A 52 -3.63 -1.07 -0.29
CA GLY A 52 -4.34 0.21 -0.20
C GLY A 52 -4.12 1.09 -1.42
N TRP A 53 -4.39 2.36 -1.29
CA TRP A 53 -4.13 3.36 -2.32
C TRP A 53 -3.96 4.75 -1.72
N ASP A 54 -3.48 5.68 -2.54
CA ASP A 54 -3.34 7.09 -2.19
C ASP A 54 -4.20 7.97 -3.10
N GLY A 55 -4.49 9.15 -2.65
CA GLY A 55 -5.24 10.16 -3.40
C GLY A 55 -4.35 11.30 -3.90
N MET A 56 -4.80 11.97 -4.96
CA MET A 56 -4.08 13.09 -5.57
C MET A 56 -3.83 14.24 -4.59
N MET A 57 -4.70 14.42 -3.61
CA MET A 57 -4.57 15.46 -2.57
C MET A 57 -3.75 14.98 -1.36
N GLY A 58 -3.03 13.86 -1.51
CA GLY A 58 -2.13 13.32 -0.49
C GLY A 58 -2.81 12.46 0.58
N THR A 59 -4.07 12.11 0.39
CA THR A 59 -4.73 11.12 1.27
C THR A 59 -4.08 9.75 1.11
N TRP A 60 -4.15 8.94 2.15
CA TRP A 60 -3.56 7.61 2.16
C TRP A 60 -4.48 6.62 2.86
N MET A 61 -4.60 5.44 2.30
CA MET A 61 -5.27 4.32 2.94
C MET A 61 -4.39 3.09 2.84
N ALA A 62 -4.26 2.37 3.94
CA ALA A 62 -3.57 1.09 4.02
C ALA A 62 -4.34 0.14 4.92
N VAL A 63 -4.35 -1.13 4.56
CA VAL A 63 -4.86 -2.24 5.36
C VAL A 63 -3.76 -3.27 5.48
N ASP A 64 -3.37 -3.60 6.68
CA ASP A 64 -2.38 -4.62 6.98
C ASP A 64 -3.03 -5.78 7.73
N PRO A 65 -3.37 -6.89 7.05
CA PRO A 65 -4.00 -8.01 7.70
C PRO A 65 -3.09 -8.77 8.66
N ALA A 66 -1.76 -8.69 8.50
CA ALA A 66 -0.82 -9.38 9.39
C ALA A 66 -0.76 -8.71 10.77
N GLU A 67 -0.91 -7.39 10.78
CA GLU A 67 -0.94 -6.58 12.01
C GLU A 67 -2.37 -6.28 12.50
N GLU A 68 -3.39 -6.83 11.82
CA GLU A 68 -4.81 -6.54 12.10
C GLU A 68 -5.09 -5.03 12.14
N MET A 69 -4.40 -4.26 11.30
CA MET A 69 -4.38 -2.79 11.31
C MET A 69 -4.94 -2.22 10.00
N TYR A 70 -5.60 -1.08 10.12
CA TYR A 70 -5.85 -0.22 8.98
C TYR A 70 -5.47 1.23 9.31
N VAL A 71 -5.07 1.96 8.29
CA VAL A 71 -4.66 3.37 8.39
C VAL A 71 -5.46 4.18 7.39
N VAL A 72 -6.03 5.27 7.84
CA VAL A 72 -6.63 6.30 6.98
C VAL A 72 -6.00 7.63 7.35
N TYR A 73 -5.29 8.22 6.41
CA TYR A 73 -4.69 9.53 6.56
C TYR A 73 -5.37 10.51 5.62
N MET A 74 -5.91 11.57 6.19
CA MET A 74 -6.64 12.59 5.45
C MET A 74 -5.88 13.90 5.45
N GLN A 75 -5.69 14.47 4.27
CA GLN A 75 -5.18 15.81 4.08
C GLN A 75 -5.81 16.42 2.82
N ASN A 76 -5.68 17.72 2.68
CA ASN A 76 -6.10 18.46 1.50
C ASN A 76 -4.97 19.43 1.13
N MET A 77 -3.98 18.93 0.40
CA MET A 77 -2.79 19.72 0.05
C MET A 77 -2.37 19.47 -1.40
N MET A 78 -2.13 20.55 -2.11
CA MET A 78 -1.53 20.53 -3.44
C MET A 78 -0.24 21.38 -3.43
N PRO A 79 0.81 21.00 -4.15
CA PRO A 79 0.94 19.75 -4.94
C PRO A 79 1.01 18.51 -4.05
N TYR A 80 0.83 17.35 -4.67
CA TYR A 80 0.96 16.06 -3.99
C TYR A 80 2.27 16.00 -3.19
N ASN A 81 2.16 15.52 -1.97
CA ASN A 81 3.29 15.15 -1.15
C ASN A 81 3.09 13.70 -0.69
N ASN A 82 4.13 13.03 -0.29
CA ASN A 82 4.08 11.64 0.15
C ASN A 82 3.96 11.49 1.68
N CYS A 83 3.26 12.40 2.33
CA CYS A 83 3.12 12.40 3.80
C CYS A 83 2.50 11.09 4.31
N GLY A 84 1.45 10.58 3.66
CA GLY A 84 0.85 9.28 4.02
C GLY A 84 1.88 8.16 4.02
N MET A 85 2.65 8.03 2.95
CA MET A 85 3.71 7.02 2.88
C MET A 85 4.79 7.22 3.95
N ARG A 86 5.16 8.46 4.25
CA ARG A 86 6.16 8.78 5.28
C ARG A 86 5.65 8.53 6.69
N LEU A 87 4.35 8.56 6.89
CA LEU A 87 3.72 8.23 8.16
C LEU A 87 3.81 6.73 8.49
N MET A 88 3.74 5.87 7.48
CA MET A 88 3.69 4.41 7.67
C MET A 88 4.84 3.85 8.53
N PRO A 89 6.12 4.18 8.26
CA PRO A 89 7.21 3.67 9.12
C PRO A 89 7.09 4.09 10.58
N ILE A 90 6.53 5.27 10.85
CA ILE A 90 6.33 5.77 12.22
C ILE A 90 5.23 4.95 12.91
N LEU A 91 4.16 4.64 12.19
CA LEU A 91 3.07 3.82 12.72
C LEU A 91 3.54 2.40 13.01
N TYR A 92 4.26 1.77 12.07
CA TYR A 92 4.81 0.43 12.29
C TYR A 92 5.83 0.39 13.43
N ALA A 93 6.62 1.45 13.60
CA ALA A 93 7.56 1.55 14.73
C ALA A 93 6.87 1.70 16.10
N ALA A 94 5.58 2.04 16.11
CA ALA A 94 4.79 2.15 17.34
C ALA A 94 4.04 0.85 17.71
N LEU A 95 4.09 -0.17 16.86
CA LEU A 95 3.52 -1.48 17.16
C LEU A 95 4.44 -2.25 18.12
N ASP A 96 3.82 -2.94 19.06
CA ASP A 96 4.53 -3.76 20.04
C ASP A 96 4.98 -5.12 19.45
#